data_0b130a0b7e71fb65e886555fd3b9bae3
#
_entry.id   0b130a0b7e71fb65e886555fd3b9bae3
#
_cell.length_a   1.000
_cell.length_b   1.000
_cell.length_c   1.000
_cell.angle_alpha   90.00
_cell.angle_beta   90.00
_cell.angle_gamma   90.00
#
_symmetry.space_group_name_H-M   'P 1'
#
loop_
_entity.id
_entity.type
_entity.pdbx_description
1 polymer ?
#
loop_
_entity_poly.entity_id
_entity_poly.type
_entity_poly.pdbx_seq_one_letter_code
_entity_poly.pdbx_strand_id
1 'polypeptide(L)'
;MEKIQKRLGDILISKGVINQKKLDEALEIQKKSREFLGAILLKRRYVNERQLLEALAEQFSIPLVNLKDRYLNWELLKQFSPSLILEYKCFPVEKDDFSITIAITNPMDIWALKKSEEETMPFKLKLALTSHEDMEDAIERYRKYMRGDIGRILE
;
A
#
# COMPACT_ATOMS: atom_id res chain seq x y z
N MET A 1 -26.19 0.36 -10.74
CA MET A 1 -25.20 -0.08 -11.75
C MET A 1 -23.92 -0.49 -11.09
N GLU A 2 -23.57 -1.75 -11.25
CA GLU A 2 -22.26 -2.21 -10.80
C GLU A 2 -21.19 -1.54 -11.65
N LYS A 3 -20.24 -0.87 -10.99
CA LYS A 3 -19.06 -0.37 -11.68
C LYS A 3 -18.23 -1.58 -12.09
N ILE A 4 -18.12 -1.82 -13.38
CA ILE A 4 -17.23 -2.84 -13.91
C ILE A 4 -15.80 -2.40 -13.57
N GLN A 5 -15.20 -3.12 -12.64
CA GLN A 5 -13.81 -2.86 -12.24
C GLN A 5 -12.89 -3.35 -13.35
N LYS A 6 -12.10 -2.47 -13.93
CA LYS A 6 -11.11 -2.85 -14.95
C LYS A 6 -10.04 -3.74 -14.33
N ARG A 7 -9.67 -4.77 -15.05
CA ARG A 7 -8.60 -5.66 -14.62
C ARG A 7 -7.23 -4.97 -14.77
N LEU A 8 -6.31 -5.29 -13.89
CA LEU A 8 -4.95 -4.74 -13.89
C LEU A 8 -4.27 -4.84 -15.27
N GLY A 9 -4.38 -6.00 -15.90
CA GLY A 9 -3.79 -6.23 -17.22
C GLY A 9 -4.33 -5.28 -18.28
N ASP A 10 -5.64 -5.06 -18.27
CA ASP A 10 -6.30 -4.16 -19.23
C ASP A 10 -5.83 -2.71 -19.04
N ILE A 11 -5.67 -2.28 -17.80
CA ILE A 11 -5.18 -0.95 -17.47
C ILE A 11 -3.75 -0.78 -17.99
N LEU A 12 -2.88 -1.75 -17.74
CA LEU A 12 -1.50 -1.70 -18.18
C LEU A 12 -1.35 -1.70 -19.70
N ILE A 13 -2.19 -2.46 -20.41
CA ILE A 13 -2.23 -2.44 -21.87
C ILE A 13 -2.68 -1.07 -22.37
N SER A 14 -3.74 -0.52 -21.82
CA SER A 14 -4.25 0.79 -22.24
C SER A 14 -3.27 1.92 -21.98
N LYS A 15 -2.42 1.79 -20.97
CA LYS A 15 -1.33 2.74 -20.69
C LYS A 15 -0.09 2.52 -21.56
N GLY A 16 -0.07 1.48 -22.38
CA GLY A 16 1.06 1.17 -23.24
C GLY A 16 2.27 0.58 -22.51
N VAL A 17 2.10 0.12 -21.27
CA VAL A 17 3.18 -0.43 -20.45
C VAL A 17 3.52 -1.86 -20.87
N ILE A 18 2.50 -2.66 -21.15
CA ILE A 18 2.66 -4.04 -21.64
C ILE A 18 1.80 -4.24 -22.88
N ASN A 19 2.08 -5.31 -23.62
CA ASN A 19 1.24 -5.75 -24.75
C ASN A 19 0.48 -7.04 -24.38
N GLN A 20 -0.41 -7.46 -25.25
CA GLN A 20 -1.23 -8.65 -25.01
C GLN A 20 -0.39 -9.91 -24.84
N LYS A 21 0.69 -10.04 -25.60
CA LYS A 21 1.60 -11.20 -25.51
C LYS A 21 2.21 -11.34 -24.12
N LYS A 22 2.72 -10.24 -23.56
CA LYS A 22 3.30 -10.23 -22.22
C LYS A 22 2.24 -10.53 -21.16
N LEU A 23 1.04 -10.01 -21.33
CA LEU A 23 -0.07 -10.29 -20.42
C LEU A 23 -0.42 -11.78 -20.46
N ASP A 24 -0.54 -12.36 -21.64
CA ASP A 24 -0.87 -13.78 -21.81
C ASP A 24 0.18 -14.69 -21.16
N GLU A 25 1.45 -14.37 -21.33
CA GLU A 25 2.56 -15.08 -20.68
C GLU A 25 2.43 -15.03 -19.16
N ALA A 26 2.16 -13.85 -18.61
CA ALA A 26 2.01 -13.66 -17.16
C ALA A 26 0.80 -14.40 -16.60
N LEU A 27 -0.31 -14.42 -17.34
CA LEU A 27 -1.52 -15.14 -16.94
C LEU A 27 -1.30 -16.66 -16.92
N GLU A 28 -0.52 -17.20 -17.88
CA GLU A 28 -0.15 -18.61 -17.86
C GLU A 28 0.70 -18.97 -16.63
N ILE A 29 1.64 -18.10 -16.26
CA ILE A 29 2.42 -18.28 -15.04
C ILE A 29 1.52 -18.24 -13.80
N GLN A 30 0.57 -17.31 -13.76
CA GLN A 30 -0.36 -17.16 -12.65
C GLN A 30 -1.19 -18.42 -12.40
N LYS A 31 -1.64 -19.07 -13.46
CA LYS A 31 -2.41 -20.31 -13.33
C LYS A 31 -1.67 -21.40 -12.57
N LYS A 32 -0.35 -21.45 -12.70
CA LYS A 32 0.52 -22.44 -12.05
C LYS A 32 1.00 -22.00 -10.67
N SER A 33 1.43 -20.74 -10.55
CA SER A 33 2.05 -20.21 -9.33
C SER A 33 1.07 -19.68 -8.32
N ARG A 34 -0.12 -19.27 -8.74
CA ARG A 34 -1.15 -18.59 -7.94
C ARG A 34 -0.66 -17.28 -7.32
N GLU A 35 0.42 -16.71 -7.83
CA GLU A 35 0.91 -15.40 -7.41
C GLU A 35 0.01 -14.30 -7.98
N PHE A 36 0.06 -13.11 -7.36
CA PHE A 36 -0.62 -11.94 -7.91
C PHE A 36 -0.01 -11.57 -9.26
N LEU A 37 -0.87 -11.19 -10.20
CA LEU A 37 -0.42 -10.80 -11.54
C LEU A 37 0.64 -9.70 -11.49
N GLY A 38 0.44 -8.69 -10.63
CA GLY A 38 1.41 -7.61 -10.45
C GLY A 38 2.78 -8.09 -10.00
N ALA A 39 2.83 -9.08 -9.10
CA ALA A 39 4.08 -9.67 -8.64
C ALA A 39 4.83 -10.37 -9.77
N ILE A 40 4.10 -11.09 -10.61
CA ILE A 40 4.67 -11.79 -11.78
C ILE A 40 5.26 -10.78 -12.77
N LEU A 41 4.50 -9.73 -13.08
CA LEU A 41 4.92 -8.68 -14.01
C LEU A 41 6.19 -7.95 -13.53
N LEU A 42 6.30 -7.71 -12.21
CA LEU A 42 7.51 -7.13 -11.61
C LEU A 42 8.71 -8.07 -11.74
N LYS A 43 8.54 -9.35 -11.41
CA LYS A 43 9.62 -10.36 -11.50
C LYS A 43 10.12 -10.51 -12.92
N ARG A 44 9.24 -10.47 -13.90
CA ARG A 44 9.56 -10.54 -15.31
C ARG A 44 10.11 -9.23 -15.86
N ARG A 45 10.12 -8.16 -15.07
CA ARG A 45 10.54 -6.82 -15.48
C ARG A 45 9.71 -6.26 -16.64
N TYR A 46 8.47 -6.69 -16.76
CA TYR A 46 7.53 -6.15 -17.74
C TYR A 46 6.96 -4.82 -17.28
N VAL A 47 6.96 -4.58 -15.96
CA VAL A 47 6.59 -3.30 -15.35
C VAL A 47 7.60 -2.95 -14.28
N ASN A 48 7.75 -1.65 -14.00
CA ASN A 48 8.46 -1.20 -12.81
C ASN A 48 7.45 -0.96 -11.67
N GLU A 49 7.96 -0.75 -10.46
CA GLU A 49 7.11 -0.57 -9.29
C GLU A 49 6.15 0.62 -9.44
N ARG A 50 6.65 1.74 -9.96
CA ARG A 50 5.82 2.94 -10.16
C ARG A 50 4.67 2.69 -11.12
N GLN A 51 4.94 2.04 -12.24
CA GLN A 51 3.90 1.70 -13.23
C GLN A 51 2.84 0.78 -12.64
N LEU A 52 3.27 -0.21 -11.86
CA LEU A 52 2.34 -1.11 -11.19
C LEU A 52 1.50 -0.37 -10.15
N LEU A 53 2.13 0.48 -9.36
CA LEU A 53 1.45 1.23 -8.31
C LEU A 53 0.40 2.17 -8.89
N GLU A 54 0.72 2.88 -9.96
CA GLU A 54 -0.22 3.75 -10.67
C GLU A 54 -1.42 2.97 -11.22
N ALA A 55 -1.17 1.79 -11.78
CA ALA A 55 -2.24 0.93 -12.31
C ALA A 55 -3.14 0.38 -11.20
N LEU A 56 -2.57 -0.01 -10.08
CA LEU A 56 -3.33 -0.48 -8.90
C LEU A 56 -4.17 0.65 -8.31
N ALA A 57 -3.62 1.85 -8.23
CA ALA A 57 -4.34 3.04 -7.76
C ALA A 57 -5.58 3.29 -8.62
N GLU A 58 -5.44 3.18 -9.93
CA GLU A 58 -6.55 3.32 -10.86
C GLU A 58 -7.57 2.18 -10.71
N GLN A 59 -7.10 0.94 -10.66
CA GLN A 59 -7.96 -0.24 -10.54
C GLN A 59 -8.85 -0.19 -9.30
N PHE A 60 -8.29 0.19 -8.16
CA PHE A 60 -8.98 0.20 -6.88
C PHE A 60 -9.51 1.57 -6.48
N SER A 61 -9.30 2.59 -7.30
CA SER A 61 -9.69 3.97 -7.01
C SER A 61 -9.12 4.46 -5.66
N ILE A 62 -7.86 4.15 -5.41
CA ILE A 62 -7.13 4.52 -4.21
C ILE A 62 -6.06 5.55 -4.60
N PRO A 63 -5.97 6.70 -3.90
CA PRO A 63 -4.95 7.71 -4.23
C PRO A 63 -3.54 7.24 -3.86
N LEU A 64 -2.56 7.77 -4.57
CA LEU A 64 -1.15 7.58 -4.24
C LEU A 64 -0.73 8.61 -3.19
N VAL A 65 0.17 8.23 -2.30
CA VAL A 65 0.78 9.12 -1.33
C VAL A 65 2.29 8.94 -1.35
N ASN A 66 3.02 10.05 -1.28
CA ASN A 66 4.48 10.04 -1.19
C ASN A 66 4.88 10.20 0.28
N LEU A 67 5.14 9.09 0.96
CA LEU A 67 5.50 9.10 2.37
C LEU A 67 6.89 9.67 2.62
N LYS A 68 7.81 9.54 1.67
CA LYS A 68 9.19 9.98 1.81
C LYS A 68 9.29 11.49 2.06
N ASP A 69 8.49 12.26 1.32
CA ASP A 69 8.51 13.73 1.40
C ASP A 69 7.45 14.28 2.37
N ARG A 70 6.71 13.40 3.02
CA ARG A 70 5.62 13.80 3.89
C ARG A 70 6.07 13.93 5.34
N TYR A 71 5.61 15.00 6.00
CA TYR A 71 5.75 15.13 7.43
C TYR A 71 4.89 14.08 8.13
N LEU A 72 5.47 13.31 9.05
CA LEU A 72 4.75 12.26 9.75
C LEU A 72 4.03 12.82 10.98
N ASN A 73 2.78 12.42 11.14
CA ASN A 73 1.95 12.84 12.26
C ASN A 73 2.17 11.90 13.46
N TRP A 74 3.13 12.25 14.32
CA TRP A 74 3.52 11.41 15.45
C TRP A 74 2.38 11.21 16.46
N GLU A 75 1.56 12.23 16.68
CA GLU A 75 0.41 12.12 17.60
C GLU A 75 -0.60 11.09 17.09
N LEU A 76 -0.81 11.05 15.79
CA LEU A 76 -1.68 10.04 15.17
C LEU A 76 -1.05 8.65 15.28
N LEU A 77 0.24 8.53 14.99
CA LEU A 77 0.93 7.24 15.01
C LEU A 77 0.90 6.57 16.39
N LYS A 78 0.95 7.36 17.45
CA LYS A 78 0.88 6.86 18.83
C LYS A 78 -0.46 6.20 19.17
N GLN A 79 -1.50 6.46 18.41
CA GLN A 79 -2.84 5.89 18.62
C GLN A 79 -2.96 4.45 18.11
N PHE A 80 -1.97 3.96 17.39
CA PHE A 80 -1.99 2.64 16.76
C PHE A 80 -0.95 1.72 17.39
N SER A 81 -1.22 0.41 17.29
CA SER A 81 -0.26 -0.59 17.78
C SER A 81 1.01 -0.56 16.91
N PRO A 82 2.18 -0.80 17.50
CA PRO A 82 3.40 -0.99 16.71
C PRO A 82 3.27 -2.12 15.69
N SER A 83 2.50 -3.14 16.00
CA SER A 83 2.25 -4.28 15.09
C SER A 83 1.64 -3.86 13.76
N LEU A 84 0.67 -2.93 13.79
CA LEU A 84 0.06 -2.43 12.54
C LEU A 84 1.13 -1.87 11.60
N ILE A 85 2.05 -1.10 12.15
CA ILE A 85 3.08 -0.41 11.37
C ILE A 85 4.23 -1.35 11.01
N LEU A 86 4.75 -2.09 11.99
CA LEU A 86 5.97 -2.88 11.82
C LEU A 86 5.73 -4.23 11.15
N GLU A 87 4.65 -4.92 11.49
CA GLU A 87 4.36 -6.25 10.96
C GLU A 87 3.47 -6.21 9.72
N TYR A 88 2.36 -5.45 9.80
CA TYR A 88 1.40 -5.38 8.70
C TYR A 88 1.77 -4.32 7.65
N LYS A 89 2.73 -3.46 7.98
CA LYS A 89 3.20 -2.39 7.09
C LYS A 89 2.06 -1.50 6.60
N CYS A 90 1.22 -1.12 7.55
CA CYS A 90 0.13 -0.17 7.35
C CYS A 90 0.49 1.11 8.11
N PHE A 91 0.57 2.23 7.41
CA PHE A 91 1.09 3.46 7.98
C PHE A 91 0.02 4.55 8.06
N PRO A 92 -0.45 4.90 9.27
CA PRO A 92 -1.41 6.00 9.44
C PRO A 92 -0.83 7.33 8.96
N VAL A 93 -1.55 8.03 8.10
CA VAL A 93 -1.06 9.23 7.40
C VAL A 93 -1.76 10.48 7.87
N GLU A 94 -3.10 10.43 7.98
CA GLU A 94 -3.89 11.58 8.38
C GLU A 94 -5.22 11.14 8.99
N LYS A 95 -5.82 12.05 9.75
CA LYS A 95 -7.09 11.85 10.40
C LYS A 95 -7.93 13.12 10.31
N ASP A 96 -9.20 12.95 9.96
CA ASP A 96 -10.20 14.02 10.08
C ASP A 96 -11.28 13.62 11.10
N ASP A 97 -12.38 14.35 11.17
CA ASP A 97 -13.43 14.10 12.16
C ASP A 97 -14.14 12.75 11.96
N PHE A 98 -14.10 12.18 10.77
CA PHE A 98 -14.87 10.99 10.41
C PHE A 98 -14.01 9.82 9.93
N SER A 99 -12.81 10.06 9.51
CA SER A 99 -11.99 9.04 8.84
C SER A 99 -10.52 9.10 9.23
N ILE A 100 -9.85 7.98 9.04
CA ILE A 100 -8.40 7.85 9.16
C ILE A 100 -7.89 7.26 7.85
N THR A 101 -6.86 7.90 7.28
CA THR A 101 -6.21 7.41 6.07
C THR A 101 -4.97 6.61 6.44
N ILE A 102 -4.91 5.38 5.94
CA ILE A 102 -3.78 4.47 6.13
C ILE A 102 -3.13 4.18 4.80
N ALA A 103 -1.81 4.37 4.72
CA ALA A 103 -1.02 4.02 3.56
C ALA A 103 -0.66 2.55 3.59
N ILE A 104 -0.81 1.89 2.45
CA ILE A 104 -0.47 0.47 2.23
C ILE A 104 0.30 0.33 0.93
N THR A 105 0.97 -0.80 0.74
CA THR A 105 1.71 -1.06 -0.50
C THR A 105 0.97 -2.00 -1.44
N ASN A 106 0.02 -2.78 -0.94
CA ASN A 106 -0.75 -3.74 -1.74
C ASN A 106 -2.22 -3.75 -1.31
N PRO A 107 -3.15 -3.26 -2.15
CA PRO A 107 -4.57 -3.23 -1.81
C PRO A 107 -5.22 -4.62 -1.80
N MET A 108 -4.50 -5.66 -2.21
CA MET A 108 -4.97 -7.04 -2.20
C MET A 108 -4.57 -7.80 -0.94
N ASP A 109 -3.84 -7.16 -0.03
CA ASP A 109 -3.45 -7.76 1.25
C ASP A 109 -4.62 -7.70 2.24
N ILE A 110 -5.40 -8.77 2.28
CA ILE A 110 -6.62 -8.87 3.10
C ILE A 110 -6.31 -8.71 4.59
N TRP A 111 -5.19 -9.25 5.05
CA TRP A 111 -4.81 -9.18 6.46
C TRP A 111 -4.47 -7.76 6.88
N ALA A 112 -3.75 -7.03 6.02
CA ALA A 112 -3.44 -5.62 6.25
C ALA A 112 -4.72 -4.78 6.31
N LEU A 113 -5.66 -5.02 5.39
CA LEU A 113 -6.94 -4.30 5.37
C LEU A 113 -7.75 -4.58 6.63
N LYS A 114 -7.85 -5.84 7.03
CA LYS A 114 -8.60 -6.24 8.21
C LYS A 114 -8.02 -5.64 9.49
N LYS A 115 -6.69 -5.68 9.63
CA LYS A 115 -6.01 -5.09 10.78
C LYS A 115 -6.20 -3.58 10.84
N SER A 116 -6.12 -2.92 9.68
CA SER A 116 -6.36 -1.48 9.58
C SER A 116 -7.79 -1.11 10.01
N GLU A 117 -8.79 -1.87 9.55
CA GLU A 117 -10.19 -1.65 9.94
C GLU A 117 -10.39 -1.81 11.46
N GLU A 118 -9.80 -2.85 12.05
CA GLU A 118 -9.90 -3.09 13.48
C GLU A 118 -9.34 -1.92 14.30
N GLU A 119 -8.21 -1.37 13.90
CA GLU A 119 -7.54 -0.31 14.66
C GLU A 119 -8.06 1.09 14.37
N THR A 120 -8.76 1.30 13.25
CA THR A 120 -9.34 2.61 12.95
C THR A 120 -10.74 2.80 13.52
N MET A 121 -11.46 1.73 13.83
CA MET A 121 -12.81 1.85 14.38
C MET A 121 -12.86 2.77 15.60
N PRO A 122 -13.85 3.64 15.75
CA PRO A 122 -15.07 3.76 14.93
C PRO A 122 -14.96 4.66 13.70
N PHE A 123 -13.76 5.13 13.37
CA PHE A 123 -13.56 5.99 12.20
C PHE A 123 -13.65 5.20 10.92
N LYS A 124 -14.04 5.86 9.84
CA LYS A 124 -14.04 5.26 8.51
C LYS A 124 -12.59 5.10 8.04
N LEU A 125 -12.25 3.91 7.55
CA LEU A 125 -10.94 3.65 6.95
C LEU A 125 -10.90 4.20 5.53
N LYS A 126 -9.90 5.05 5.26
CA LYS A 126 -9.53 5.45 3.91
C LYS A 126 -8.15 4.89 3.62
N LEU A 127 -7.92 4.48 2.39
CA LEU A 127 -6.65 3.90 1.98
C LEU A 127 -5.90 4.84 1.04
N ALA A 128 -4.58 4.80 1.10
CA ALA A 128 -3.68 5.40 0.12
C ALA A 128 -2.61 4.37 -0.23
N LEU A 129 -2.10 4.42 -1.45
CA LEU A 129 -1.03 3.52 -1.89
C LEU A 129 0.32 4.24 -1.87
N THR A 130 1.34 3.54 -1.44
CA THR A 130 2.71 4.04 -1.46
C THR A 130 3.67 2.93 -1.92
N SER A 131 4.86 3.31 -2.35
CA SER A 131 5.87 2.35 -2.76
C SER A 131 6.46 1.60 -1.57
N HIS A 132 7.07 0.44 -1.82
CA HIS A 132 7.77 -0.32 -0.78
C HIS A 132 8.93 0.51 -0.21
N GLU A 133 9.66 1.22 -1.05
CA GLU A 133 10.77 2.08 -0.62
C GLU A 133 10.28 3.17 0.33
N ASP A 134 9.22 3.86 -0.02
CA ASP A 134 8.64 4.91 0.83
C ASP A 134 8.11 4.35 2.14
N MET A 135 7.47 3.18 2.09
CA MET A 135 6.97 2.50 3.29
C MET A 135 8.13 2.16 4.23
N GLU A 136 9.20 1.55 3.70
CA GLU A 136 10.37 1.20 4.52
C GLU A 136 11.04 2.44 5.12
N ASP A 137 11.14 3.54 4.37
CA ASP A 137 11.65 4.81 4.86
C ASP A 137 10.79 5.35 6.02
N ALA A 138 9.48 5.35 5.87
CA ALA A 138 8.56 5.81 6.90
C ALA A 138 8.64 4.93 8.16
N ILE A 139 8.72 3.62 7.99
CA ILE A 139 8.84 2.67 9.09
C ILE A 139 10.17 2.89 9.84
N GLU A 140 11.25 3.14 9.13
CA GLU A 140 12.55 3.41 9.76
C GLU A 140 12.51 4.73 10.57
N ARG A 141 11.86 5.77 10.05
CA ARG A 141 11.66 7.02 10.81
C ARG A 141 10.80 6.77 12.05
N TYR A 142 9.79 5.92 11.94
CA TYR A 142 8.95 5.53 13.07
C TYR A 142 9.77 4.79 14.14
N ARG A 143 10.62 3.85 13.73
CA ARG A 143 11.50 3.13 14.68
C ARG A 143 12.44 4.06 15.41
N LYS A 144 13.04 5.02 14.72
CA LYS A 144 13.94 6.01 15.33
C LYS A 144 13.21 6.89 16.33
N TYR A 145 12.02 7.33 15.98
CA TYR A 145 11.19 8.14 16.87
C TYR A 145 10.83 7.37 18.15
N MET A 146 10.41 6.12 18.01
CA MET A 146 10.05 5.29 19.16
C MET A 146 11.25 5.01 20.06
N ARG A 147 12.42 4.78 19.50
CA ARG A 147 13.65 4.62 20.29
C ARG A 147 14.03 5.90 21.05
N GLY A 148 13.86 7.04 20.42
CA GLY A 148 14.09 8.34 21.05
C GLY A 148 13.17 8.58 22.23
N ASP A 149 11.89 8.25 22.11
CA ASP A 149 10.92 8.35 23.19
C ASP A 149 11.29 7.44 24.37
N ILE A 150 11.67 6.20 24.10
CA ILE A 150 12.11 5.26 25.13
C ILE A 150 13.36 5.80 25.84
N GLY A 151 14.33 6.34 25.10
CA GLY A 151 15.54 6.93 25.66
C GLY A 151 15.22 8.08 26.61
N ARG A 152 14.28 8.94 26.28
CA ARG A 152 13.84 10.04 27.15
C ARG A 152 13.19 9.56 28.43
N ILE A 153 12.42 8.48 28.36
CA ILE A 153 11.77 7.91 29.54
C ILE A 153 12.80 7.30 30.50
N LEU A 154 13.86 6.74 29.96
CA LEU A 154 14.92 6.09 30.75
C LEU A 154 15.93 7.08 31.35
N GLU A 155 15.96 8.30 30.84
CA GLU A 155 16.77 9.39 31.44
C GLU A 155 16.08 9.91 32.70
#